data_cf8733cf1e567ead263e57ae1be77511
#
_entry.id   cf8733cf1e567ead263e57ae1be77511
#
_cell.length_a   1.000
_cell.length_b   1.000
_cell.length_c   1.000
_cell.angle_alpha   90.00
_cell.angle_beta   90.00
_cell.angle_gamma   90.00
#
_symmetry.space_group_name_H-M   'P 1'
#
loop_
_entity.id
_entity.type
_entity.pdbx_description
1 polymer ?
#
loop_
_entity_poly.entity_id
_entity_poly.type
_entity_poly.pdbx_seq_one_letter_code
_entity_poly.pdbx_strand_id
1 'polypeptide(L)'
;MKIEYNHAFGLPRNLVWKWLKDETVLKNSIPNCKSFVETSSGVYRGEIDIRIGPINDVFAIDIRRLEEKNPSFYRLKITAKSKLGNIQAQSDLFLRDWQGACKLTIKADVVITGTMEVTPDRLLNGAAIKVIENLFQNLEKEIKKAVYQSRKKFRT
;
A
#
# COMPACT_ATOMS: atom_id res chain seq x y z
N MET A 1 13.59 6.28 -9.43
CA MET A 1 13.87 4.99 -8.76
C MET A 1 12.74 4.02 -9.10
N LYS A 2 13.08 2.81 -9.49
CA LYS A 2 12.07 1.78 -9.82
C LYS A 2 12.03 0.73 -8.72
N ILE A 3 10.82 0.35 -8.31
CA ILE A 3 10.59 -0.64 -7.27
C ILE A 3 9.70 -1.73 -7.82
N GLU A 4 10.06 -2.99 -7.56
CA GLU A 4 9.22 -4.13 -7.86
C GLU A 4 9.14 -5.03 -6.63
N TYR A 5 7.92 -5.48 -6.30
CA TYR A 5 7.69 -6.34 -5.15
C TYR A 5 6.58 -7.33 -5.45
N ASN A 6 6.73 -8.56 -4.95
CA ASN A 6 5.75 -9.63 -5.09
C ASN A 6 5.31 -10.12 -3.72
N HIS A 7 4.02 -10.36 -3.55
CA HIS A 7 3.47 -10.95 -2.34
C HIS A 7 2.46 -12.04 -2.69
N ALA A 8 2.63 -13.20 -2.08
CA ALA A 8 1.67 -14.31 -2.23
C ALA A 8 0.68 -14.26 -1.07
N PHE A 9 -0.59 -14.01 -1.38
CA PHE A 9 -1.67 -14.08 -0.39
C PHE A 9 -2.19 -15.51 -0.29
N GLY A 10 -2.43 -15.98 0.93
CA GLY A 10 -3.11 -17.26 1.16
C GLY A 10 -4.62 -17.15 1.06
N LEU A 11 -5.12 -16.36 0.08
CA LEU A 11 -6.53 -16.02 -0.08
C LEU A 11 -6.87 -15.96 -1.57
N PRO A 12 -8.13 -16.27 -1.97
CA PRO A 12 -8.57 -16.12 -3.36
C PRO A 12 -8.50 -14.67 -3.85
N ARG A 13 -8.23 -14.51 -5.13
CA ARG A 13 -8.06 -13.19 -5.78
C ARG A 13 -9.25 -12.25 -5.57
N ASN A 14 -10.47 -12.75 -5.70
CA ASN A 14 -11.68 -11.93 -5.54
C ASN A 14 -11.83 -11.37 -4.13
N LEU A 15 -11.42 -12.12 -3.10
CA LEU A 15 -11.44 -11.63 -1.72
C LEU A 15 -10.37 -10.58 -1.50
N VAL A 16 -9.15 -10.79 -2.00
CA VAL A 16 -8.07 -9.80 -1.92
C VAL A 16 -8.49 -8.54 -2.63
N TRP A 17 -9.02 -8.64 -3.84
CA TRP A 17 -9.50 -7.49 -4.61
C TRP A 17 -10.54 -6.67 -3.85
N LYS A 18 -11.52 -7.33 -3.24
CA LYS A 18 -12.60 -6.69 -2.49
C LYS A 18 -12.08 -5.86 -1.32
N TRP A 19 -11.17 -6.43 -0.52
CA TRP A 19 -10.74 -5.82 0.73
C TRP A 19 -9.50 -4.93 0.61
N LEU A 20 -8.74 -5.05 -0.46
CA LEU A 20 -7.51 -4.29 -0.69
C LEU A 20 -7.74 -2.78 -0.80
N LYS A 21 -8.96 -2.37 -1.10
CA LYS A 21 -9.36 -0.97 -1.27
C LYS A 21 -10.15 -0.42 -0.08
N ASP A 22 -10.44 -1.26 0.89
CA ASP A 22 -11.24 -0.87 2.05
C ASP A 22 -10.48 0.08 2.97
N GLU A 23 -11.13 1.20 3.33
CA GLU A 23 -10.54 2.26 4.16
C GLU A 23 -10.03 1.72 5.50
N THR A 24 -10.85 0.96 6.21
CA THR A 24 -10.50 0.43 7.53
C THR A 24 -9.38 -0.58 7.45
N VAL A 25 -9.43 -1.48 6.47
CA VAL A 25 -8.36 -2.47 6.23
C VAL A 25 -7.04 -1.77 5.92
N LEU A 26 -7.05 -0.77 5.04
CA LEU A 26 -5.86 -0.01 4.69
C LEU A 26 -5.30 0.74 5.90
N LYS A 27 -6.15 1.45 6.64
CA LYS A 27 -5.73 2.19 7.84
C LYS A 27 -5.04 1.29 8.85
N ASN A 28 -5.61 0.11 9.11
CA ASN A 28 -5.08 -0.83 10.08
C ASN A 28 -3.83 -1.57 9.59
N SER A 29 -3.59 -1.56 8.28
CA SER A 29 -2.46 -2.25 7.67
C SER A 29 -1.22 -1.38 7.50
N ILE A 30 -1.40 -0.07 7.33
CA ILE A 30 -0.30 0.87 7.13
C ILE A 30 0.44 1.07 8.46
N PRO A 31 1.74 0.73 8.55
CA PRO A 31 2.49 0.89 9.80
C PRO A 31 2.53 2.35 10.25
N ASN A 32 2.28 2.57 11.55
CA ASN A 32 2.33 3.90 12.18
C ASN A 32 1.43 4.94 11.50
N CYS A 33 0.29 4.50 11.00
CA CYS A 33 -0.70 5.37 10.38
C CYS A 33 -1.45 6.16 11.45
N LYS A 34 -1.32 7.48 11.41
CA LYS A 34 -2.01 8.38 12.36
C LYS A 34 -3.44 8.66 11.94
N SER A 35 -3.66 8.82 10.65
CA SER A 35 -4.98 9.04 10.08
C SER A 35 -5.02 8.51 8.67
N PHE A 36 -6.19 8.08 8.22
CA PHE A 36 -6.39 7.59 6.86
C PHE A 36 -7.89 7.60 6.56
N VAL A 37 -8.29 8.37 5.57
CA VAL A 37 -9.70 8.57 5.22
C VAL A 37 -9.87 8.54 3.70
N GLU A 38 -10.88 7.83 3.24
CA GLU A 38 -11.32 7.90 1.84
C GLU A 38 -12.21 9.13 1.70
N THR A 39 -11.69 10.19 1.05
CA THR A 39 -12.39 11.47 0.90
C THR A 39 -13.41 11.47 -0.22
N SER A 40 -13.15 10.69 -1.25
CA SER A 40 -14.08 10.40 -2.35
C SER A 40 -13.69 9.07 -2.94
N SER A 41 -14.50 8.50 -3.84
CA SER A 41 -14.23 7.18 -4.39
C SER A 41 -12.82 7.09 -5.00
N GLY A 42 -11.99 6.23 -4.46
CA GLY A 42 -10.62 6.01 -4.93
C GLY A 42 -9.61 7.09 -4.54
N VAL A 43 -9.99 8.04 -3.67
CA VAL A 43 -9.09 9.09 -3.18
C VAL A 43 -8.95 8.97 -1.67
N TYR A 44 -7.71 8.76 -1.21
CA TYR A 44 -7.40 8.59 0.20
C TYR A 44 -6.42 9.66 0.66
N ARG A 45 -6.61 10.15 1.87
CA ARG A 45 -5.69 11.09 2.52
C ARG A 45 -5.39 10.63 3.93
N GLY A 46 -4.15 10.86 4.36
CA GLY A 46 -3.75 10.47 5.71
C GLY A 46 -2.39 10.98 6.10
N GLU A 47 -1.97 10.56 7.30
CA GLU A 47 -0.65 10.85 7.85
C GLU A 47 0.00 9.57 8.32
N ILE A 48 1.25 9.38 7.96
CA ILE A 48 2.06 8.21 8.33
C ILE A 48 3.34 8.68 8.98
N ASP A 49 3.66 8.12 10.14
CA ASP A 49 4.95 8.35 10.80
C ASP A 49 5.95 7.30 10.29
N ILE A 50 6.83 7.70 9.40
CA ILE A 50 7.83 6.81 8.81
C ILE A 50 9.13 6.92 9.60
N ARG A 51 9.60 5.78 10.16
CA ARG A 51 10.86 5.69 10.90
C ARG A 51 11.69 4.53 10.38
N ILE A 52 12.34 4.74 9.23
CA ILE A 52 13.13 3.70 8.57
C ILE A 52 14.45 4.29 8.10
N GLY A 53 15.56 3.84 8.72
CA GLY A 53 16.90 4.32 8.37
C GLY A 53 16.97 5.84 8.44
N PRO A 54 17.41 6.51 7.37
CA PRO A 54 17.56 7.98 7.35
C PRO A 54 16.23 8.70 7.22
N ILE A 55 15.11 8.01 6.96
CA ILE A 55 13.80 8.61 6.78
C ILE A 55 13.05 8.54 8.11
N ASN A 56 12.97 9.68 8.81
CA ASN A 56 12.29 9.81 10.10
C ASN A 56 11.47 11.10 10.09
N ASP A 57 10.19 10.99 9.71
CA ASP A 57 9.27 12.12 9.75
C ASP A 57 7.82 11.65 9.57
N VAL A 58 6.90 12.55 9.85
CA VAL A 58 5.48 12.36 9.54
C VAL A 58 5.23 12.86 8.13
N PHE A 59 4.69 11.99 7.29
CA PHE A 59 4.35 12.30 5.90
C PHE A 59 2.85 12.45 5.75
N ALA A 60 2.44 13.57 5.15
CA ALA A 60 1.07 13.74 4.66
C ALA A 60 0.95 13.02 3.31
N ILE A 61 0.06 12.03 3.22
CA ILE A 61 -0.11 11.21 2.02
C ILE A 61 -1.41 11.50 1.30
N ASP A 62 -1.36 11.42 -0.03
CA ASP A 62 -2.51 11.48 -0.93
C ASP A 62 -2.37 10.31 -1.90
N ILE A 63 -3.39 9.45 -1.95
CA ILE A 63 -3.40 8.29 -2.83
C ILE A 63 -4.63 8.38 -3.73
N ARG A 64 -4.43 8.25 -5.04
CA ARG A 64 -5.49 8.27 -6.04
C ARG A 64 -5.45 7.05 -6.93
N ARG A 65 -6.58 6.37 -7.04
CA ARG A 65 -6.75 5.26 -7.96
C ARG A 65 -7.11 5.82 -9.33
N LEU A 66 -6.24 5.59 -10.33
CA LEU A 66 -6.38 6.17 -11.67
C LEU A 66 -7.11 5.26 -12.64
N GLU A 67 -6.73 3.99 -12.68
CA GLU A 67 -7.29 2.99 -13.59
C GLU A 67 -7.58 1.71 -12.83
N GLU A 68 -8.57 0.98 -13.29
CA GLU A 68 -8.99 -0.25 -12.64
C GLU A 68 -9.52 -1.26 -13.67
N LYS A 69 -9.04 -2.51 -13.57
CA LYS A 69 -9.55 -3.67 -14.32
C LYS A 69 -9.83 -4.79 -13.32
N ASN A 70 -11.05 -4.83 -12.83
CA ASN A 70 -11.50 -5.82 -11.85
C ASN A 70 -11.45 -7.24 -12.42
N PRO A 71 -10.87 -8.24 -11.73
CA PRO A 71 -10.18 -8.17 -10.44
C PRO A 71 -8.64 -8.27 -10.55
N SER A 72 -8.04 -7.76 -11.62
CA SER A 72 -6.67 -8.06 -12.03
C SER A 72 -5.68 -6.93 -11.88
N PHE A 73 -6.14 -5.69 -11.96
CA PHE A 73 -5.21 -4.56 -12.10
C PHE A 73 -5.80 -3.26 -11.57
N TYR A 74 -4.97 -2.44 -10.91
CA TYR A 74 -5.26 -1.03 -10.73
C TYR A 74 -3.97 -0.21 -10.62
N ARG A 75 -4.08 1.07 -10.98
CA ARG A 75 -2.98 2.03 -10.95
C ARG A 75 -3.24 3.07 -9.88
N LEU A 76 -2.20 3.37 -9.11
CA LEU A 76 -2.25 4.38 -8.05
C LEU A 76 -1.27 5.50 -8.34
N LYS A 77 -1.69 6.73 -8.03
CA LYS A 77 -0.80 7.88 -7.91
C LYS A 77 -0.66 8.20 -6.43
N ILE A 78 0.56 8.22 -5.93
CA ILE A 78 0.86 8.44 -4.51
C ILE A 78 1.73 9.68 -4.39
N THR A 79 1.34 10.58 -3.50
CA THR A 79 2.14 11.75 -3.13
C THR A 79 2.31 11.75 -1.62
N ALA A 80 3.55 11.89 -1.15
CA ALA A 80 3.86 12.00 0.28
C ALA A 80 4.72 13.25 0.50
N LYS A 81 4.35 14.08 1.47
CA LYS A 81 5.03 15.34 1.76
C LYS A 81 5.46 15.41 3.21
N SER A 82 6.70 15.84 3.44
CA SER A 82 7.23 16.08 4.78
C SER A 82 8.28 17.20 4.75
N LYS A 83 8.83 17.52 5.91
CA LYS A 83 9.94 18.47 6.02
C LYS A 83 11.21 17.96 5.33
N LEU A 84 11.37 16.65 5.21
CA LEU A 84 12.52 16.03 4.53
C LEU A 84 12.42 16.09 3.01
N GLY A 85 11.25 16.45 2.47
CA GLY A 85 11.02 16.53 1.05
C GLY A 85 9.74 15.84 0.62
N ASN A 86 9.62 15.60 -0.68
CA ASN A 86 8.43 15.02 -1.28
C ASN A 86 8.75 13.71 -1.98
N ILE A 87 7.79 12.79 -1.93
CA ILE A 87 7.83 11.52 -2.64
C ILE A 87 6.63 11.49 -3.58
N GLN A 88 6.88 11.21 -4.86
CA GLN A 88 5.84 10.99 -5.86
C GLN A 88 6.04 9.61 -6.45
N ALA A 89 4.98 8.81 -6.50
CA ALA A 89 5.03 7.48 -7.06
C ALA A 89 3.84 7.19 -7.94
N GLN A 90 4.08 6.49 -9.04
CA GLN A 90 3.03 5.84 -9.81
C GLN A 90 3.24 4.34 -9.67
N SER A 91 2.23 3.66 -9.15
CA SER A 91 2.31 2.23 -8.83
C SER A 91 1.27 1.46 -9.62
N ASP A 92 1.71 0.42 -10.30
CA ASP A 92 0.83 -0.54 -10.97
C ASP A 92 0.76 -1.80 -10.13
N LEU A 93 -0.46 -2.22 -9.77
CA LEU A 93 -0.71 -3.40 -8.97
C LEU A 93 -1.43 -4.44 -9.81
N PHE A 94 -0.81 -5.64 -9.88
CA PHE A 94 -1.32 -6.77 -10.66
C PHE A 94 -1.69 -7.90 -9.71
N LEU A 95 -2.92 -8.38 -9.81
CA LEU A 95 -3.40 -9.55 -9.07
C LEU A 95 -3.65 -10.69 -10.03
N ARG A 96 -3.10 -11.86 -9.74
CA ARG A 96 -3.30 -13.06 -10.54
C ARG A 96 -3.59 -14.25 -9.65
N ASP A 97 -4.36 -15.20 -10.18
CA ASP A 97 -4.55 -16.48 -9.52
C ASP A 97 -3.23 -17.24 -9.49
N TRP A 98 -2.93 -17.87 -8.37
CA TRP A 98 -1.69 -18.60 -8.20
C TRP A 98 -1.85 -19.72 -7.19
N GLN A 99 -1.73 -20.98 -7.65
CA GLN A 99 -1.81 -22.18 -6.80
C GLN A 99 -3.03 -22.21 -5.88
N GLY A 100 -4.21 -21.88 -6.41
CA GLY A 100 -5.46 -21.86 -5.65
C GLY A 100 -5.65 -20.65 -4.74
N ALA A 101 -4.71 -19.72 -4.75
CA ALA A 101 -4.73 -18.48 -3.99
C ALA A 101 -4.48 -17.29 -4.93
N CYS A 102 -3.71 -16.30 -4.51
CA CYS A 102 -3.50 -15.08 -5.28
C CYS A 102 -2.06 -14.57 -5.11
N LYS A 103 -1.50 -14.03 -6.16
CA LYS A 103 -0.20 -13.33 -6.11
C LYS A 103 -0.36 -11.90 -6.59
N LEU A 104 0.16 -10.97 -5.78
CA LEU A 104 0.19 -9.55 -6.10
C LEU A 104 1.60 -9.17 -6.55
N THR A 105 1.69 -8.41 -7.64
CA THR A 105 2.93 -7.79 -8.09
C THR A 105 2.74 -6.28 -8.13
N ILE A 106 3.68 -5.55 -7.53
CA ILE A 106 3.73 -4.09 -7.60
C ILE A 106 4.92 -3.68 -8.44
N LYS A 107 4.68 -2.75 -9.36
CA LYS A 107 5.73 -2.06 -10.12
C LYS A 107 5.52 -0.57 -9.93
N ALA A 108 6.50 0.13 -9.37
CA ALA A 108 6.39 1.54 -9.05
C ALA A 108 7.56 2.34 -9.60
N ASP A 109 7.24 3.52 -10.13
CA ASP A 109 8.22 4.56 -10.45
C ASP A 109 8.12 5.63 -9.37
N VAL A 110 9.26 5.92 -8.72
CA VAL A 110 9.32 6.81 -7.56
C VAL A 110 10.29 7.95 -7.81
N VAL A 111 9.84 9.19 -7.57
CA VAL A 111 10.65 10.41 -7.62
C VAL A 111 10.69 11.01 -6.23
N ILE A 112 11.91 11.27 -5.74
CA ILE A 112 12.14 11.82 -4.41
C ILE A 112 12.84 13.17 -4.57
N THR A 113 12.35 14.20 -3.86
CA THR A 113 12.91 15.55 -3.87
C THR A 113 13.16 16.02 -2.43
N GLY A 114 13.96 17.09 -2.29
CA GLY A 114 14.30 17.68 -1.00
C GLY A 114 15.55 17.07 -0.39
N THR A 115 15.69 17.12 0.93
CA THR A 115 16.88 16.63 1.63
C THR A 115 17.10 15.13 1.48
N MET A 116 16.05 14.38 1.21
CA MET A 116 16.16 12.93 0.96
C MET A 116 16.90 12.59 -0.34
N GLU A 117 17.00 13.53 -1.29
CA GLU A 117 17.69 13.32 -2.57
C GLU A 117 19.16 12.94 -2.39
N VAL A 118 19.78 13.42 -1.32
CA VAL A 118 21.21 13.14 -1.05
C VAL A 118 21.42 11.73 -0.49
N THR A 119 20.36 11.04 -0.11
CA THR A 119 20.44 9.66 0.37
C THR A 119 20.69 8.72 -0.81
N PRO A 120 21.68 7.81 -0.73
CA PRO A 120 21.94 6.88 -1.82
C PRO A 120 20.71 6.04 -2.17
N ASP A 121 20.47 5.85 -3.47
CA ASP A 121 19.32 5.07 -3.99
C ASP A 121 19.21 3.68 -3.36
N ARG A 122 20.33 3.04 -3.09
CA ARG A 122 20.34 1.71 -2.46
C ARG A 122 19.67 1.72 -1.09
N LEU A 123 19.93 2.75 -0.28
CA LEU A 123 19.34 2.88 1.06
C LEU A 123 17.86 3.24 0.95
N LEU A 124 17.49 4.14 0.04
CA LEU A 124 16.09 4.51 -0.19
C LEU A 124 15.29 3.32 -0.71
N ASN A 125 15.84 2.56 -1.64
CA ASN A 125 15.20 1.36 -2.19
C ASN A 125 14.97 0.32 -1.10
N GLY A 126 15.99 0.04 -0.29
CA GLY A 126 15.88 -0.90 0.83
C GLY A 126 14.81 -0.48 1.84
N ALA A 127 14.75 0.81 2.17
CA ALA A 127 13.72 1.35 3.07
C ALA A 127 12.32 1.20 2.47
N ALA A 128 12.15 1.52 1.20
CA ALA A 128 10.87 1.39 0.50
C ALA A 128 10.37 -0.05 0.46
N ILE A 129 11.24 -1.01 0.12
CA ILE A 129 10.90 -2.43 0.09
C ILE A 129 10.45 -2.91 1.48
N LYS A 130 11.12 -2.47 2.53
CA LYS A 130 10.76 -2.84 3.89
C LYS A 130 9.39 -2.32 4.30
N VAL A 131 9.06 -1.08 3.93
CA VAL A 131 7.72 -0.50 4.16
C VAL A 131 6.65 -1.31 3.44
N ILE A 132 6.88 -1.61 2.17
CA ILE A 132 5.94 -2.37 1.33
C ILE A 132 5.73 -3.78 1.87
N GLU A 133 6.81 -4.45 2.25
CA GLU A 133 6.76 -5.79 2.83
C GLU A 133 5.92 -5.82 4.09
N ASN A 134 6.16 -4.91 5.03
CA ASN A 134 5.39 -4.79 6.25
C ASN A 134 3.92 -4.49 5.97
N LEU A 135 3.65 -3.59 5.02
CA LEU A 135 2.30 -3.25 4.61
C LEU A 135 1.53 -4.48 4.13
N PHE A 136 2.11 -5.28 3.24
CA PHE A 136 1.41 -6.43 2.67
C PHE A 136 1.26 -7.59 3.65
N GLN A 137 2.20 -7.78 4.56
CA GLN A 137 2.04 -8.73 5.66
C GLN A 137 0.86 -8.34 6.56
N ASN A 138 0.75 -7.06 6.87
CA ASN A 138 -0.37 -6.54 7.67
C ASN A 138 -1.70 -6.61 6.89
N LEU A 139 -1.68 -6.28 5.60
CA LEU A 139 -2.86 -6.38 4.74
C LEU A 139 -3.43 -7.79 4.72
N GLU A 140 -2.58 -8.80 4.60
CA GLU A 140 -3.03 -10.19 4.61
C GLU A 140 -3.74 -10.53 5.92
N LYS A 141 -3.18 -10.13 7.06
CA LYS A 141 -3.80 -10.34 8.38
C LYS A 141 -5.14 -9.62 8.49
N GLU A 142 -5.19 -8.36 8.08
CA GLU A 142 -6.41 -7.54 8.18
C GLU A 142 -7.50 -8.04 7.23
N ILE A 143 -7.14 -8.49 6.03
CA ILE A 143 -8.10 -9.08 5.09
C ILE A 143 -8.69 -10.37 5.68
N LYS A 144 -7.86 -11.23 6.26
CA LYS A 144 -8.31 -12.46 6.91
C LYS A 144 -9.29 -12.17 8.05
N LYS A 145 -9.01 -11.14 8.86
CA LYS A 145 -9.94 -10.69 9.92
C LYS A 145 -11.26 -10.21 9.33
N ALA A 146 -11.21 -9.39 8.29
CA ALA A 146 -12.41 -8.85 7.64
C ALA A 146 -13.28 -9.97 7.05
N VAL A 147 -12.67 -10.93 6.39
CA VAL A 147 -13.35 -12.10 5.84
C VAL A 147 -14.01 -12.93 6.96
N TYR A 148 -13.29 -13.17 8.03
CA TYR A 148 -13.81 -13.93 9.19
C TYR A 148 -15.01 -13.22 9.82
N GLN A 149 -14.91 -11.92 10.07
CA GLN A 149 -15.99 -11.12 10.66
C GLN A 149 -17.22 -11.07 9.74
N SER A 150 -17.01 -10.95 8.44
CA SER A 150 -18.09 -10.95 7.45
C SER A 150 -18.86 -12.27 7.48
N ARG A 151 -18.14 -13.42 7.55
CA ARG A 151 -18.75 -14.76 7.67
C ARG A 151 -19.49 -14.94 8.98
N LYS A 152 -18.96 -14.41 10.07
CA LYS A 152 -19.57 -14.48 11.40
C LYS A 152 -20.93 -13.78 11.45
N LYS A 153 -21.05 -12.62 10.76
CA LYS A 153 -22.32 -11.88 10.67
C LYS A 153 -23.44 -12.68 10.01
N PHE A 154 -23.12 -13.54 9.07
CA PHE A 154 -24.10 -14.37 8.37
C PHE A 154 -24.49 -15.65 9.12
N ARG A 155 -23.80 -15.99 10.21
CA ARG A 155 -24.08 -17.19 11.03
C ARG A 155 -25.00 -16.91 12.22
N THR A 156 -25.25 -15.65 12.49
CA THR A 156 -26.21 -15.21 13.51
C THR A 156 -27.51 -14.80 12.86
#